data_048b165e08bb1489411f16bb27291098
#
_entry.id   048b165e08bb1489411f16bb27291098
#
_cell.length_a   1.000
_cell.length_b   1.000
_cell.length_c   1.000
_cell.angle_alpha   90.00
_cell.angle_beta   90.00
_cell.angle_gamma   90.00
#
_symmetry.space_group_name_H-M   'P 1'
#
loop_
_entity.id
_entity.type
_entity.pdbx_description
1 polymer ?
#
loop_
_entity_poly.entity_id
_entity_poly.type
_entity_poly.pdbx_seq_one_letter_code
_entity_poly.pdbx_strand_id
1 'polypeptide(L)'
;RSEGIIMIKSMTGFGRSEIASGNRKIMVEMKSVNHRFLEASIKMPKKLNVFEARIRDVIKKYASRGKIDVFITYEDSSENNVNIKYNAAVAKEYMDIFRQMEEEFAIRNDITVGALSRYPEVITMEEAKEDEEELWNFIQDAVKEACEGFVKTRITEGENLKNDLLHKLDHMEELVGFIEERSPQIVSEYRKKLETKMAEVLADTSIDENRIAAEVISVSYTHLTLPTT
;
A
#
# COMPACT_ATOMS: atom_id res chain seq x y z
N ARG A 1 23.48 -23.06 -14.47
CA ARG A 1 22.59 -21.85 -14.40
C ARG A 1 21.44 -22.23 -13.51
N SER A 2 21.43 -21.79 -12.25
CA SER A 2 20.29 -21.92 -11.37
C SER A 2 19.18 -21.03 -11.93
N GLU A 3 18.15 -21.63 -12.49
CA GLU A 3 16.89 -20.93 -12.79
C GLU A 3 16.32 -20.44 -11.46
N GLY A 4 16.54 -19.17 -11.18
CA GLY A 4 15.91 -18.51 -10.05
C GLY A 4 14.41 -18.55 -10.27
N ILE A 5 13.70 -19.29 -9.44
CA ILE A 5 12.23 -19.31 -9.42
C ILE A 5 11.79 -17.85 -9.26
N ILE A 6 11.31 -17.24 -10.33
CA ILE A 6 10.76 -15.88 -10.30
C ILE A 6 9.45 -15.97 -9.51
N MET A 7 9.54 -15.65 -8.23
CA MET A 7 8.38 -15.65 -7.34
C MET A 7 7.50 -14.44 -7.69
N ILE A 8 6.28 -14.69 -8.15
CA ILE A 8 5.30 -13.64 -8.46
C ILE A 8 4.84 -13.01 -7.15
N LYS A 9 4.93 -11.69 -7.07
CA LYS A 9 4.48 -10.91 -5.91
C LYS A 9 3.37 -9.97 -6.33
N SER A 10 2.24 -9.98 -5.62
CA SER A 10 1.20 -8.96 -5.80
C SER A 10 1.73 -7.56 -5.49
N MET A 11 1.12 -6.53 -6.06
CA MET A 11 1.39 -5.14 -5.70
C MET A 11 0.58 -4.70 -4.47
N THR A 12 -0.50 -5.39 -4.15
CA THR A 12 -1.24 -5.23 -2.91
C THR A 12 -0.59 -6.04 -1.80
N GLY A 13 -0.61 -5.51 -0.60
CA GLY A 13 -0.05 -6.19 0.56
C GLY A 13 -0.32 -5.43 1.85
N PHE A 14 -0.20 -6.16 2.95
CA PHE A 14 -0.36 -5.65 4.30
C PHE A 14 0.72 -6.22 5.20
N GLY A 15 1.28 -5.37 6.05
CA GLY A 15 2.21 -5.77 7.11
C GLY A 15 1.90 -5.02 8.39
N ARG A 16 2.03 -5.70 9.50
CA ARG A 16 1.88 -5.11 10.84
C ARG A 16 2.91 -5.70 11.76
N SER A 17 3.49 -4.86 12.60
CA SER A 17 4.30 -5.28 13.73
C SER A 17 3.91 -4.48 14.97
N GLU A 18 4.12 -5.09 16.11
CA GLU A 18 3.90 -4.46 17.41
C GLU A 18 4.99 -4.94 18.34
N ILE A 19 5.90 -4.04 18.70
CA ILE A 19 7.02 -4.33 19.60
C ILE A 19 6.86 -3.52 20.88
N ALA A 20 7.00 -4.18 22.02
CA ALA A 20 7.05 -3.54 23.33
C ALA A 20 8.40 -3.88 24.00
N SER A 21 9.05 -2.87 24.55
CA SER A 21 10.29 -3.01 25.31
C SER A 21 10.24 -2.08 26.54
N GLY A 22 10.15 -2.66 27.71
CA GLY A 22 9.95 -1.91 28.96
C GLY A 22 8.66 -1.08 28.90
N ASN A 23 8.80 0.23 29.05
CA ASN A 23 7.69 1.17 29.04
C ASN A 23 7.39 1.76 27.65
N ARG A 24 8.11 1.31 26.62
CA ARG A 24 7.95 1.79 25.24
C ARG A 24 7.21 0.76 24.40
N LYS A 25 6.28 1.24 23.60
CA LYS A 25 5.51 0.44 22.65
C LYS A 25 5.50 1.13 21.29
N ILE A 26 5.80 0.38 20.26
CA ILE A 26 5.71 0.84 18.87
C ILE A 26 4.84 -0.11 18.07
N MET A 27 3.95 0.44 17.28
CA MET A 27 3.14 -0.30 16.31
C MET A 27 3.37 0.30 14.93
N VAL A 28 3.66 -0.56 13.97
CA VAL A 28 3.85 -0.20 12.56
C VAL A 28 2.85 -0.96 11.72
N GLU A 29 2.05 -0.24 10.98
CA GLU A 29 1.14 -0.81 9.98
C GLU A 29 1.50 -0.27 8.60
N MET A 30 1.52 -1.15 7.60
CA MET A 30 1.77 -0.76 6.23
C MET A 30 0.83 -1.46 5.26
N LYS A 31 0.36 -0.68 4.28
CA LYS A 31 -0.52 -1.14 3.20
C LYS A 31 0.03 -0.66 1.87
N SER A 32 -0.11 -1.49 0.84
CA SER A 32 0.22 -1.04 -0.51
C SER A 32 -0.92 -1.27 -1.49
N VAL A 33 -0.97 -0.39 -2.48
CA VAL A 33 -1.83 -0.51 -3.65
C VAL A 33 -1.00 -0.44 -4.92
N ASN A 34 -1.59 -0.90 -6.02
CA ASN A 34 -0.93 -0.85 -7.32
C ASN A 34 -0.62 0.59 -7.72
N HIS A 35 0.67 0.86 -7.98
CA HIS A 35 1.13 2.14 -8.50
C HIS A 35 2.39 1.94 -9.34
N ARG A 36 2.56 2.75 -10.39
CA ARG A 36 3.67 2.62 -11.35
C ARG A 36 5.03 2.85 -10.71
N PHE A 37 5.13 3.81 -9.80
CA PHE A 37 6.36 4.19 -9.09
C PHE A 37 6.27 3.81 -7.62
N LEU A 38 7.41 3.75 -6.94
CA LEU A 38 7.43 3.63 -5.49
C LEU A 38 7.12 4.98 -4.87
N GLU A 39 5.99 5.06 -4.19
CA GLU A 39 5.57 6.20 -3.39
C GLU A 39 5.31 5.72 -1.96
N ALA A 40 6.06 6.22 -1.00
CA ALA A 40 5.88 5.88 0.41
C ALA A 40 5.38 7.12 1.18
N SER A 41 4.17 7.03 1.73
CA SER A 41 3.59 8.01 2.63
C SER A 41 3.71 7.49 4.05
N ILE A 42 4.44 8.21 4.90
CA ILE A 42 4.72 7.78 6.27
C ILE A 42 4.03 8.76 7.23
N LYS A 43 3.11 8.25 8.04
CA LYS A 43 2.44 9.00 9.10
C LYS A 43 2.95 8.53 10.45
N MET A 44 3.51 9.46 11.23
CA MET A 44 4.11 9.14 12.51
C MET A 44 4.00 10.33 13.48
N PRO A 45 4.20 10.13 14.80
CA PRO A 45 4.31 11.21 15.77
C PRO A 45 5.47 12.17 15.45
N LYS A 46 5.31 13.45 15.73
CA LYS A 46 6.32 14.50 15.45
C LYS A 46 7.72 14.17 15.99
N LYS A 47 7.77 13.51 17.16
CA LYS A 47 9.01 13.07 17.81
C LYS A 47 9.86 12.14 16.91
N LEU A 48 9.23 11.36 16.03
CA LEU A 48 9.90 10.40 15.17
C LEU A 48 10.26 10.96 13.78
N ASN A 49 9.89 12.19 13.45
CA ASN A 49 10.13 12.78 12.12
C ASN A 49 11.62 12.80 11.72
N VAL A 50 12.53 12.86 12.69
CA VAL A 50 13.98 12.78 12.45
C VAL A 50 14.38 11.48 11.73
N PHE A 51 13.63 10.40 11.95
CA PHE A 51 13.91 9.09 11.37
C PHE A 51 13.21 8.81 10.04
N GLU A 52 12.40 9.73 9.52
CA GLU A 52 11.60 9.52 8.30
C GLU A 52 12.45 9.04 7.11
N ALA A 53 13.59 9.69 6.87
CA ALA A 53 14.49 9.31 5.78
C ALA A 53 15.05 7.89 5.94
N ARG A 54 15.48 7.55 7.16
CA ARG A 54 16.01 6.22 7.50
C ARG A 54 14.92 5.14 7.34
N ILE A 55 13.69 5.40 7.77
CA ILE A 55 12.54 4.50 7.60
C ILE A 55 12.22 4.28 6.12
N ARG A 56 12.19 5.36 5.34
CA ARG A 56 11.98 5.31 3.89
C ARG A 56 13.02 4.44 3.18
N ASP A 57 14.29 4.52 3.60
CA ASP A 57 15.36 3.71 3.03
C ASP A 57 15.25 2.23 3.42
N VAL A 58 14.73 1.91 4.60
CA VAL A 58 14.40 0.53 4.97
C VAL A 58 13.29 0.00 4.05
N ILE A 59 12.20 0.73 3.87
CA ILE A 59 11.06 0.31 3.02
C ILE A 59 11.49 0.07 1.58
N LYS A 60 12.37 0.90 1.01
CA LYS A 60 12.90 0.74 -0.36
C LYS A 60 13.60 -0.59 -0.60
N LYS A 61 14.16 -1.22 0.44
CA LYS A 61 14.80 -2.54 0.32
C LYS A 61 13.80 -3.68 0.11
N TYR A 62 12.54 -3.50 0.53
CA TYR A 62 11.50 -4.52 0.47
C TYR A 62 10.49 -4.32 -0.68
N ALA A 63 10.42 -3.09 -1.24
CA ALA A 63 9.52 -2.78 -2.33
C ALA A 63 10.19 -1.87 -3.36
N SER A 64 10.07 -2.23 -4.65
CA SER A 64 10.61 -1.47 -5.78
C SER A 64 9.57 -0.58 -6.46
N ARG A 65 8.27 -0.84 -6.25
CA ARG A 65 7.15 -0.09 -6.83
C ARG A 65 5.88 -0.29 -6.00
N GLY A 66 4.89 0.57 -6.20
CA GLY A 66 3.62 0.60 -5.48
C GLY A 66 3.49 1.84 -4.61
N LYS A 67 2.26 2.24 -4.30
CA LYS A 67 2.00 3.26 -3.29
C LYS A 67 1.84 2.57 -1.95
N ILE A 68 2.70 2.93 -0.99
CA ILE A 68 2.78 2.32 0.34
C ILE A 68 2.41 3.39 1.37
N ASP A 69 1.33 3.17 2.11
CA ASP A 69 0.96 3.97 3.26
C ASP A 69 1.45 3.26 4.53
N VAL A 70 2.23 3.98 5.34
CA VAL A 70 2.81 3.49 6.59
C VAL A 70 2.30 4.34 7.74
N PHE A 71 1.79 3.68 8.77
CA PHE A 71 1.31 4.31 10.01
C PHE A 71 2.16 3.80 11.16
N ILE A 72 2.78 4.71 11.88
CA ILE A 72 3.60 4.40 13.05
C ILE A 72 2.96 5.06 14.27
N THR A 73 2.63 4.25 15.25
CA THR A 73 2.19 4.71 16.57
C THR A 73 3.29 4.40 17.58
N TYR A 74 3.62 5.37 18.41
CA TYR A 74 4.63 5.22 19.45
C TYR A 74 4.05 5.71 20.79
N GLU A 75 4.14 4.88 21.78
CA GLU A 75 3.72 5.15 23.14
C GLU A 75 4.92 4.97 24.07
N ASP A 76 5.14 5.91 24.95
CA ASP A 76 6.15 5.84 26.00
C ASP A 76 5.48 6.15 27.32
N SER A 77 5.39 5.13 28.16
CA SER A 77 4.77 5.20 29.49
C SER A 77 5.82 5.39 30.61
N SER A 78 7.03 5.83 30.27
CA SER A 78 8.03 6.14 31.29
C SER A 78 7.61 7.35 32.11
N GLU A 79 7.43 7.17 33.40
CA GLU A 79 6.86 8.17 34.33
C GLU A 79 7.73 9.43 34.52
N ASN A 80 8.93 9.52 33.96
CA ASN A 80 9.91 10.56 34.27
C ASN A 80 10.57 11.26 33.07
N ASN A 81 9.83 11.42 31.98
CA ASN A 81 10.41 12.10 30.80
C ASN A 81 10.38 13.63 30.86
N VAL A 82 9.99 14.24 31.98
CA VAL A 82 9.96 15.69 32.11
C VAL A 82 10.99 16.13 33.13
N ASN A 83 12.05 16.78 32.68
CA ASN A 83 13.01 17.48 33.52
C ASN A 83 12.53 18.92 33.71
N ILE A 84 12.18 19.27 34.95
CA ILE A 84 11.85 20.63 35.32
C ILE A 84 13.16 21.38 35.60
N LYS A 85 13.46 22.41 34.79
CA LYS A 85 14.62 23.26 34.97
C LYS A 85 14.23 24.63 35.45
N TYR A 86 14.99 25.12 36.45
CA TYR A 86 14.92 26.48 36.93
C TYR A 86 16.03 27.31 36.26
N ASN A 87 15.64 28.39 35.57
CA ASN A 87 16.56 29.34 34.95
C ASN A 87 16.80 30.53 35.88
N ALA A 88 17.83 30.39 36.70
CA ALA A 88 18.17 31.44 37.69
C ALA A 88 18.56 32.77 37.07
N ALA A 89 19.18 32.77 35.86
CA ALA A 89 19.57 33.99 35.17
C ALA A 89 18.35 34.81 34.75
N VAL A 90 17.38 34.18 34.08
CA VAL A 90 16.13 34.80 33.66
C VAL A 90 15.30 35.27 34.86
N ALA A 91 15.22 34.48 35.91
CA ALA A 91 14.50 34.86 37.13
C ALA A 91 15.13 36.12 37.79
N LYS A 92 16.47 36.19 37.77
CA LYS A 92 17.18 37.36 38.30
C LYS A 92 16.87 38.59 37.47
N GLU A 93 16.90 38.55 36.16
CA GLU A 93 16.58 39.66 35.28
C GLU A 93 15.15 40.17 35.53
N TYR A 94 14.16 39.29 35.66
CA TYR A 94 12.80 39.70 36.05
C TYR A 94 12.77 40.41 37.38
N MET A 95 13.46 39.91 38.39
CA MET A 95 13.50 40.54 39.70
C MET A 95 14.17 41.92 39.67
N ASP A 96 15.22 42.11 38.88
CA ASP A 96 15.91 43.39 38.73
C ASP A 96 14.99 44.38 38.00
N ILE A 97 14.26 43.99 36.98
CA ILE A 97 13.24 44.81 36.30
C ILE A 97 12.12 45.21 37.29
N PHE A 98 11.62 44.31 38.10
CA PHE A 98 10.58 44.63 39.08
C PHE A 98 11.05 45.60 40.12
N ARG A 99 12.30 45.58 40.56
CA ARG A 99 12.88 46.61 41.44
C ARG A 99 12.97 48.00 40.76
N GLN A 100 13.36 48.02 39.49
CA GLN A 100 13.37 49.28 38.73
C GLN A 100 11.96 49.87 38.60
N MET A 101 10.95 49.02 38.31
CA MET A 101 9.53 49.45 38.24
C MET A 101 9.03 49.99 39.61
N GLU A 102 9.41 49.34 40.73
CA GLU A 102 9.08 49.77 42.08
C GLU A 102 9.63 51.18 42.35
N GLU A 103 10.90 51.41 41.97
CA GLU A 103 11.57 52.73 42.17
C GLU A 103 10.99 53.78 41.22
N GLU A 104 10.77 53.47 39.94
CA GLU A 104 10.32 54.40 38.92
C GLU A 104 8.86 54.88 39.15
N PHE A 105 7.99 53.97 39.52
CA PHE A 105 6.55 54.25 39.64
C PHE A 105 6.08 54.40 41.09
N ALA A 106 6.97 54.24 42.07
CA ALA A 106 6.66 54.30 43.50
C ALA A 106 5.54 53.29 43.90
N ILE A 107 5.49 52.13 43.26
CA ILE A 107 4.54 51.06 43.54
C ILE A 107 5.25 49.96 44.34
N ARG A 108 4.52 49.31 45.23
CA ARG A 108 5.10 48.23 46.03
C ARG A 108 5.30 46.98 45.23
N ASN A 109 6.50 46.39 45.28
CA ASN A 109 6.79 45.08 44.72
C ASN A 109 6.19 44.00 45.63
N ASP A 110 5.21 43.23 45.09
CA ASP A 110 4.52 42.14 45.78
C ASP A 110 4.77 40.77 45.13
N ILE A 111 5.82 40.65 44.31
CA ILE A 111 6.15 39.42 43.59
C ILE A 111 6.41 38.27 44.59
N THR A 112 5.62 37.21 44.41
CA THR A 112 5.80 35.93 45.14
C THR A 112 6.55 34.93 44.27
N VAL A 113 7.14 33.91 44.91
CA VAL A 113 7.77 32.78 44.19
C VAL A 113 6.80 32.13 43.20
N GLY A 114 5.52 31.99 43.60
CA GLY A 114 4.49 31.40 42.73
C GLY A 114 4.12 32.30 41.53
N ALA A 115 4.27 33.66 41.69
CA ALA A 115 4.11 34.56 40.55
C ALA A 115 5.34 34.51 39.63
N LEU A 116 6.56 34.56 40.20
CA LEU A 116 7.81 34.52 39.46
C LEU A 116 7.95 33.25 38.63
N SER A 117 7.53 32.10 39.15
CA SER A 117 7.59 30.80 38.48
C SER A 117 6.73 30.72 37.21
N ARG A 118 5.73 31.60 37.04
CA ARG A 118 4.83 31.62 35.89
C ARG A 118 5.34 32.53 34.75
N TYR A 119 6.37 33.32 34.99
CA TYR A 119 6.96 34.12 33.91
C TYR A 119 7.68 33.24 32.91
N PRO A 120 7.66 33.60 31.61
CA PRO A 120 8.29 32.85 30.55
C PRO A 120 9.74 32.52 30.88
N GLU A 121 10.16 31.31 30.56
CA GLU A 121 11.54 30.80 30.66
C GLU A 121 12.14 30.75 32.09
N VAL A 122 11.37 31.09 33.14
CA VAL A 122 11.81 30.95 34.54
C VAL A 122 11.80 29.50 34.98
N ILE A 123 10.73 28.79 34.66
CA ILE A 123 10.63 27.32 34.79
C ILE A 123 10.32 26.73 33.42
N THR A 124 11.20 25.87 32.95
CA THR A 124 11.04 25.14 31.70
C THR A 124 10.90 23.68 31.96
N MET A 125 10.00 23.03 31.21
CA MET A 125 9.88 21.56 31.17
C MET A 125 10.61 21.07 29.93
N GLU A 126 11.72 20.39 30.12
CA GLU A 126 12.46 19.74 29.02
C GLU A 126 12.17 18.26 29.05
N GLU A 127 11.85 17.70 27.89
CA GLU A 127 11.82 16.24 27.74
C GLU A 127 13.24 15.70 27.94
N ALA A 128 13.36 14.57 28.64
CA ALA A 128 14.65 13.91 28.81
C ALA A 128 15.20 13.56 27.43
N LYS A 129 16.50 13.83 27.22
CA LYS A 129 17.17 13.43 26.00
C LYS A 129 17.22 11.92 25.95
N GLU A 130 16.46 11.33 25.04
CA GLU A 130 16.56 9.91 24.70
C GLU A 130 17.80 9.68 23.83
N ASP A 131 18.37 8.49 23.93
CA ASP A 131 19.42 8.07 23.01
C ASP A 131 18.79 7.81 21.63
N GLU A 132 19.13 8.69 20.67
CA GLU A 132 18.58 8.62 19.31
C GLU A 132 18.92 7.29 18.62
N GLU A 133 20.09 6.70 18.90
CA GLU A 133 20.49 5.45 18.28
C GLU A 133 19.74 4.25 18.89
N GLU A 134 19.51 4.25 20.20
CA GLU A 134 18.68 3.24 20.86
C GLU A 134 17.24 3.29 20.33
N LEU A 135 16.67 4.50 20.25
CA LEU A 135 15.33 4.72 19.71
C LEU A 135 15.25 4.31 18.24
N TRP A 136 16.27 4.64 17.45
CA TRP A 136 16.33 4.21 16.05
C TRP A 136 16.34 2.69 15.91
N ASN A 137 17.14 1.98 16.68
CA ASN A 137 17.21 0.52 16.63
C ASN A 137 15.84 -0.10 16.94
N PHE A 138 15.15 0.42 17.95
CA PHE A 138 13.81 -0.02 18.31
C PHE A 138 12.78 0.20 17.18
N ILE A 139 12.81 1.38 16.54
CA ILE A 139 11.97 1.70 15.39
C ILE A 139 12.33 0.80 14.19
N GLN A 140 13.63 0.65 13.92
CA GLN A 140 14.12 -0.13 12.79
C GLN A 140 13.64 -1.58 12.84
N ASP A 141 13.67 -2.20 14.01
CA ASP A 141 13.26 -3.58 14.18
C ASP A 141 11.75 -3.74 13.93
N ALA A 142 10.93 -2.82 14.45
CA ALA A 142 9.49 -2.81 14.18
C ALA A 142 9.19 -2.61 12.68
N VAL A 143 9.89 -1.68 12.03
CA VAL A 143 9.71 -1.43 10.59
C VAL A 143 10.13 -2.64 9.76
N LYS A 144 11.25 -3.32 10.10
CA LYS A 144 11.70 -4.53 9.41
C LYS A 144 10.67 -5.65 9.53
N GLU A 145 10.19 -5.92 10.74
CA GLU A 145 9.19 -6.97 10.99
C GLU A 145 7.89 -6.69 10.21
N ALA A 146 7.40 -5.45 10.21
CA ALA A 146 6.27 -5.06 9.39
C ALA A 146 6.52 -5.26 7.89
N CYS A 147 7.73 -4.91 7.39
CA CYS A 147 8.14 -5.14 6.01
C CYS A 147 8.19 -6.62 5.65
N GLU A 148 8.66 -7.48 6.53
CA GLU A 148 8.68 -8.94 6.32
C GLU A 148 7.27 -9.51 6.22
N GLY A 149 6.37 -9.13 7.14
CA GLY A 149 4.95 -9.46 7.07
C GLY A 149 4.30 -8.98 5.77
N PHE A 150 4.62 -7.76 5.36
CA PHE A 150 4.18 -7.17 4.10
C PHE A 150 4.65 -7.95 2.86
N VAL A 151 5.91 -8.37 2.82
CA VAL A 151 6.43 -9.19 1.72
C VAL A 151 5.75 -10.56 1.70
N LYS A 152 5.54 -11.18 2.86
CA LYS A 152 4.85 -12.47 2.98
C LYS A 152 3.43 -12.42 2.42
N THR A 153 2.65 -11.40 2.77
CA THR A 153 1.29 -11.23 2.23
C THR A 153 1.31 -11.04 0.72
N ARG A 154 2.24 -10.25 0.16
CA ARG A 154 2.40 -10.07 -1.29
C ARG A 154 2.75 -11.35 -2.03
N ILE A 155 3.56 -12.21 -1.43
CA ILE A 155 3.92 -13.51 -2.01
C ILE A 155 2.69 -14.42 -2.03
N THR A 156 1.98 -14.53 -0.91
CA THR A 156 0.77 -15.35 -0.81
C THR A 156 -0.30 -14.90 -1.81
N GLU A 157 -0.55 -13.61 -1.89
CA GLU A 157 -1.50 -13.03 -2.84
C GLU A 157 -1.06 -13.25 -4.30
N GLY A 158 0.23 -13.08 -4.58
CA GLY A 158 0.80 -13.34 -5.90
C GLY A 158 0.63 -14.78 -6.35
N GLU A 159 0.82 -15.73 -5.46
CA GLU A 159 0.64 -17.17 -5.76
C GLU A 159 -0.85 -17.52 -5.99
N ASN A 160 -1.74 -16.95 -5.19
CA ASN A 160 -3.19 -17.13 -5.38
C ASN A 160 -3.64 -16.59 -6.75
N LEU A 161 -3.19 -15.37 -7.12
CA LEU A 161 -3.49 -14.78 -8.43
C LEU A 161 -2.93 -15.60 -9.59
N LYS A 162 -1.71 -16.13 -9.44
CA LYS A 162 -1.10 -17.00 -10.44
C LYS A 162 -1.94 -18.26 -10.65
N ASN A 163 -2.35 -18.93 -9.58
CA ASN A 163 -3.13 -20.15 -9.67
C ASN A 163 -4.52 -19.89 -10.29
N ASP A 164 -5.19 -18.79 -9.93
CA ASP A 164 -6.45 -18.39 -10.55
C ASP A 164 -6.31 -18.12 -12.06
N LEU A 165 -5.23 -17.43 -12.46
CA LEU A 165 -4.97 -17.17 -13.88
C LEU A 165 -4.67 -18.45 -14.67
N LEU A 166 -3.89 -19.38 -14.10
CA LEU A 166 -3.59 -20.64 -14.74
C LEU A 166 -4.87 -21.47 -14.94
N HIS A 167 -5.71 -21.56 -13.90
CA HIS A 167 -6.99 -22.27 -14.01
C HIS A 167 -7.92 -21.66 -15.08
N LYS A 168 -7.95 -20.33 -15.21
CA LYS A 168 -8.72 -19.66 -16.26
C LYS A 168 -8.15 -19.93 -17.66
N LEU A 169 -6.82 -19.98 -17.79
CA LEU A 169 -6.17 -20.33 -19.06
C LEU A 169 -6.50 -21.77 -19.48
N ASP A 170 -6.39 -22.72 -18.57
CA ASP A 170 -6.74 -24.12 -18.83
C ASP A 170 -8.20 -24.22 -19.34
N HIS A 171 -9.11 -23.52 -18.67
CA HIS A 171 -10.52 -23.49 -19.11
C HIS A 171 -10.70 -22.82 -20.50
N MET A 172 -9.93 -21.79 -20.83
CA MET A 172 -9.95 -21.21 -22.17
C MET A 172 -9.45 -22.20 -23.23
N GLU A 173 -8.40 -22.98 -22.94
CA GLU A 173 -7.89 -24.02 -23.83
C GLU A 173 -8.94 -25.11 -24.10
N GLU A 174 -9.66 -25.55 -23.05
CA GLU A 174 -10.78 -26.48 -23.18
C GLU A 174 -11.88 -25.93 -24.11
N LEU A 175 -12.27 -24.67 -23.95
CA LEU A 175 -13.27 -24.03 -24.80
C LEU A 175 -12.81 -23.88 -26.25
N VAL A 176 -11.53 -23.58 -26.49
CA VAL A 176 -10.97 -23.55 -27.85
C VAL A 176 -11.04 -24.94 -28.48
N GLY A 177 -10.63 -25.99 -27.78
CA GLY A 177 -10.74 -27.35 -28.26
C GLY A 177 -12.18 -27.76 -28.60
N PHE A 178 -13.15 -27.36 -27.77
CA PHE A 178 -14.57 -27.59 -28.06
C PHE A 178 -15.03 -26.88 -29.34
N ILE A 179 -14.59 -25.63 -29.55
CA ILE A 179 -14.93 -24.83 -30.74
C ILE A 179 -14.30 -25.46 -31.98
N GLU A 180 -13.03 -25.90 -31.91
CA GLU A 180 -12.34 -26.58 -33.03
C GLU A 180 -13.03 -27.87 -33.46
N GLU A 181 -13.50 -28.66 -32.51
CA GLU A 181 -14.24 -29.89 -32.77
C GLU A 181 -15.63 -29.63 -33.34
N ARG A 182 -16.35 -28.62 -32.82
CA ARG A 182 -17.73 -28.29 -33.20
C ARG A 182 -17.85 -27.57 -34.54
N SER A 183 -16.84 -26.75 -34.89
CA SER A 183 -16.86 -25.92 -36.09
C SER A 183 -17.12 -26.67 -37.42
N PRO A 184 -16.43 -27.81 -37.72
CA PRO A 184 -16.72 -28.60 -38.95
C PRO A 184 -18.13 -29.15 -38.97
N GLN A 185 -18.69 -29.51 -37.81
CA GLN A 185 -20.03 -30.08 -37.71
C GLN A 185 -21.09 -29.00 -38.06
N ILE A 186 -20.93 -27.78 -37.56
CA ILE A 186 -21.82 -26.67 -37.85
C ILE A 186 -21.85 -26.38 -39.35
N VAL A 187 -20.70 -26.36 -40.00
CA VAL A 187 -20.59 -26.17 -41.47
C VAL A 187 -21.36 -27.27 -42.22
N SER A 188 -21.20 -28.51 -41.80
CA SER A 188 -21.90 -29.65 -42.41
C SER A 188 -23.42 -29.63 -42.20
N GLU A 189 -23.86 -29.29 -40.98
CA GLU A 189 -25.27 -29.13 -40.63
C GLU A 189 -25.94 -28.01 -41.43
N TYR A 190 -25.25 -26.88 -41.59
CA TYR A 190 -25.75 -25.73 -42.34
C TYR A 190 -25.86 -26.03 -43.83
N ARG A 191 -24.86 -26.75 -44.40
CA ARG A 191 -24.91 -27.21 -45.79
C ARG A 191 -26.13 -28.10 -46.04
N LYS A 192 -26.36 -29.09 -45.19
CA LYS A 192 -27.55 -29.96 -45.32
C LYS A 192 -28.86 -29.20 -45.23
N LYS A 193 -28.92 -28.22 -44.28
CA LYS A 193 -30.12 -27.36 -44.14
C LYS A 193 -30.38 -26.48 -45.36
N LEU A 194 -29.34 -25.97 -46.00
CA LEU A 194 -29.44 -25.21 -47.25
C LEU A 194 -29.94 -26.10 -48.41
N GLU A 195 -29.33 -27.27 -48.58
CA GLU A 195 -29.73 -28.26 -49.60
C GLU A 195 -31.19 -28.66 -49.46
N THR A 196 -31.65 -28.90 -48.23
CA THR A 196 -33.08 -29.24 -47.96
C THR A 196 -34.00 -28.07 -48.31
N LYS A 197 -33.70 -26.86 -47.90
CA LYS A 197 -34.52 -25.70 -48.22
C LYS A 197 -34.57 -25.39 -49.73
N MET A 198 -33.45 -25.56 -50.42
CA MET A 198 -33.41 -25.36 -51.87
C MET A 198 -34.23 -26.42 -52.61
N ALA A 199 -34.18 -27.69 -52.15
CA ALA A 199 -35.01 -28.75 -52.71
C ALA A 199 -36.52 -28.48 -52.52
N GLU A 200 -36.92 -27.94 -51.37
CA GLU A 200 -38.33 -27.52 -51.07
C GLU A 200 -38.82 -26.37 -51.96
N VAL A 201 -37.94 -25.41 -52.26
CA VAL A 201 -38.32 -24.15 -52.99
C VAL A 201 -38.25 -24.35 -54.50
N LEU A 202 -37.31 -25.17 -55.00
CA LEU A 202 -37.00 -25.27 -56.44
C LEU A 202 -37.61 -26.49 -57.14
N ALA A 203 -38.45 -27.26 -56.51
CA ALA A 203 -39.23 -28.44 -56.94
C ALA A 203 -38.80 -29.13 -58.28
N ASP A 204 -37.94 -28.61 -59.15
CA ASP A 204 -37.44 -29.21 -60.38
C ASP A 204 -36.24 -28.48 -61.08
N THR A 205 -35.47 -27.68 -60.41
CA THR A 205 -34.31 -26.99 -61.00
C THR A 205 -32.98 -27.50 -60.43
N SER A 206 -31.98 -27.73 -61.26
CA SER A 206 -30.67 -28.16 -60.82
C SER A 206 -30.01 -27.18 -59.83
N ILE A 207 -29.64 -27.69 -58.67
CA ILE A 207 -29.02 -26.93 -57.61
C ILE A 207 -27.59 -26.53 -58.06
N ASP A 208 -27.24 -25.23 -58.02
CA ASP A 208 -25.88 -24.76 -58.27
C ASP A 208 -25.01 -25.01 -57.00
N GLU A 209 -24.21 -26.06 -57.03
CA GLU A 209 -23.32 -26.43 -55.92
C GLU A 209 -22.31 -25.34 -55.57
N ASN A 210 -21.91 -24.48 -56.53
CA ASN A 210 -20.98 -23.37 -56.27
C ASN A 210 -21.60 -22.26 -55.40
N ARG A 211 -22.92 -22.00 -55.61
CA ARG A 211 -23.64 -21.03 -54.74
C ARG A 211 -23.85 -21.54 -53.36
N ILE A 212 -24.14 -22.82 -53.18
CA ILE A 212 -24.23 -23.43 -51.85
C ILE A 212 -22.88 -23.37 -51.14
N ALA A 213 -21.79 -23.72 -51.82
CA ALA A 213 -20.46 -23.66 -51.27
C ALA A 213 -20.05 -22.22 -50.82
N ALA A 214 -20.37 -21.22 -51.64
CA ALA A 214 -20.08 -19.82 -51.31
C ALA A 214 -20.86 -19.33 -50.06
N GLU A 215 -22.15 -19.69 -49.93
CA GLU A 215 -22.98 -19.33 -48.78
C GLU A 215 -22.54 -20.04 -47.49
N VAL A 216 -22.15 -21.32 -47.58
CA VAL A 216 -21.61 -22.10 -46.45
C VAL A 216 -20.29 -21.48 -45.97
N ILE A 217 -19.42 -21.06 -46.86
CA ILE A 217 -18.16 -20.40 -46.51
C ILE A 217 -18.48 -19.05 -45.82
N SER A 218 -19.42 -18.25 -46.34
CA SER A 218 -19.82 -16.97 -45.75
C SER A 218 -20.34 -17.13 -44.31
N VAL A 219 -21.19 -18.11 -44.07
CA VAL A 219 -21.74 -18.40 -42.73
C VAL A 219 -20.66 -18.92 -41.80
N SER A 220 -19.78 -19.81 -42.27
CA SER A 220 -18.63 -20.26 -41.48
C SER A 220 -17.76 -19.09 -41.01
N TYR A 221 -17.51 -18.11 -41.90
CA TYR A 221 -16.73 -16.94 -41.56
C TYR A 221 -17.44 -16.05 -40.53
N THR A 222 -18.75 -15.81 -40.66
CA THR A 222 -19.51 -14.97 -39.75
C THR A 222 -19.76 -15.58 -38.38
N HIS A 223 -19.83 -16.93 -38.28
CA HIS A 223 -19.98 -17.62 -36.99
C HIS A 223 -18.66 -17.83 -36.24
N LEU A 224 -17.53 -17.84 -36.93
CA LEU A 224 -16.19 -17.98 -36.34
C LEU A 224 -15.56 -16.62 -35.97
N THR A 225 -15.95 -15.53 -36.60
CA THR A 225 -15.54 -14.18 -36.19
C THR A 225 -16.52 -13.66 -35.17
N LEU A 226 -16.14 -13.67 -33.90
CA LEU A 226 -16.87 -12.95 -32.86
C LEU A 226 -16.94 -11.47 -33.24
N PRO A 227 -18.11 -10.80 -33.06
CA PRO A 227 -18.16 -9.36 -33.25
C PRO A 227 -17.21 -8.71 -32.26
N THR A 228 -16.18 -8.06 -32.78
CA THR A 228 -15.31 -7.17 -32.02
C THR A 228 -16.10 -5.90 -31.71
N THR A 229 -16.81 -5.89 -30.59
CA THR A 229 -17.36 -4.67 -29.98
C THR A 229 -16.52 -4.25 -28.78
#